data_7c9cbec21ecdf618cdf79e539c7e4618
#
_entry.id   7c9cbec21ecdf618cdf79e539c7e4618
#
_cell.length_a   1.000
_cell.length_b   1.000
_cell.length_c   1.000
_cell.angle_alpha   90.00
_cell.angle_beta   90.00
_cell.angle_gamma   90.00
#
_symmetry.space_group_name_H-M   'P 1'
#
loop_
_entity.id
_entity.type
_entity.pdbx_description
1 polymer ?
#
loop_
_entity_poly.entity_id
_entity_poly.type
_entity_poly.pdbx_seq_one_letter_code
_entity_poly.pdbx_strand_id
1 'polypeptide(L)'
;LLSMMKTSEQILKDHPVNLARKAAGKNPANSVWFWGEGTKPLLRPFFELYGKRGAVISAVDLVKGIGILAGLEIIEVDGATGNWDTNFCGKADAAVKTLLNGNDFVYVHMEAPDECGHHGDVEKKVYSIEQVDGVAKRISDQLRAAGEDFCMLILPDHPTPIARKTHTSDPVPFLLYRSNEERGNGAELFDEAHAAQTNLFLPRACELMGAFLR
;
A
#
# COMPACT_ATOMS: atom_id res chain seq x y z
N LEU A 1 19.49 12.25 19.10
CA LEU A 1 19.23 12.46 17.66
C LEU A 1 20.00 13.65 17.11
N LEU A 2 19.85 14.89 17.63
CA LEU A 2 20.53 16.07 17.13
C LEU A 2 22.07 15.95 17.10
N SER A 3 22.66 15.36 18.14
CA SER A 3 24.10 15.06 18.20
C SER A 3 24.53 14.14 17.05
N MET A 4 23.75 13.09 16.79
CA MET A 4 24.03 12.16 15.68
C MET A 4 23.92 12.83 14.31
N MET A 5 22.92 13.69 14.11
CA MET A 5 22.79 14.50 12.88
C MET A 5 24.02 15.35 12.66
N LYS A 6 24.48 16.08 13.68
CA LYS A 6 25.70 16.92 13.58
C LYS A 6 26.96 16.10 13.34
N THR A 7 27.09 14.93 13.98
CA THR A 7 28.23 14.04 13.74
C THR A 7 28.22 13.50 12.30
N SER A 8 27.04 13.19 11.75
CA SER A 8 26.92 12.68 10.38
C SER A 8 27.45 13.68 9.33
N GLU A 9 27.29 14.99 9.53
CA GLU A 9 27.85 16.02 8.63
C GLU A 9 29.38 15.91 8.51
N GLN A 10 30.05 15.69 9.64
CA GLN A 10 31.51 15.55 9.69
C GLN A 10 31.97 14.28 8.96
N ILE A 11 31.24 13.17 9.15
CA ILE A 11 31.56 11.88 8.50
C ILE A 11 31.30 11.97 6.99
N LEU A 12 30.17 12.57 6.57
CA LEU A 12 29.74 12.59 5.18
C LEU A 12 30.53 13.60 4.35
N LYS A 13 31.03 14.68 4.95
CA LYS A 13 31.69 15.78 4.23
C LYS A 13 32.82 15.32 3.30
N ASP A 14 33.67 14.43 3.79
CA ASP A 14 34.85 13.94 3.10
C ASP A 14 34.77 12.44 2.73
N HIS A 15 33.58 11.88 2.81
CA HIS A 15 33.34 10.46 2.47
C HIS A 15 33.63 10.23 0.98
N PRO A 16 34.40 9.18 0.58
CA PRO A 16 34.79 8.94 -0.82
C PRO A 16 33.63 8.93 -1.82
N VAL A 17 32.48 8.35 -1.44
CA VAL A 17 31.28 8.35 -2.29
C VAL A 17 30.78 9.77 -2.54
N ASN A 18 30.79 10.65 -1.54
CA ASN A 18 30.37 12.04 -1.69
C ASN A 18 31.35 12.85 -2.52
N LEU A 19 32.66 12.60 -2.38
CA LEU A 19 33.68 13.22 -3.23
C LEU A 19 33.51 12.80 -4.70
N ALA A 20 33.25 11.51 -4.97
CA ALA A 20 32.99 11.04 -6.33
C ALA A 20 31.69 11.65 -6.91
N ARG A 21 30.62 11.76 -6.09
CA ARG A 21 29.38 12.43 -6.51
C ARG A 21 29.60 13.90 -6.89
N LYS A 22 30.32 14.64 -6.05
CA LYS A 22 30.67 16.04 -6.35
C LYS A 22 31.48 16.16 -7.64
N ALA A 23 32.48 15.29 -7.84
CA ALA A 23 33.30 15.28 -9.07
C ALA A 23 32.45 14.98 -10.32
N ALA A 24 31.38 14.21 -10.18
CA ALA A 24 30.40 13.91 -11.23
C ALA A 24 29.26 14.94 -11.37
N GLY A 25 29.35 16.09 -10.71
CA GLY A 25 28.33 17.16 -10.74
C GLY A 25 27.00 16.77 -10.04
N LYS A 26 27.01 15.75 -9.17
CA LYS A 26 25.84 15.28 -8.43
C LYS A 26 25.82 15.81 -7.01
N ASN A 27 24.63 16.04 -6.47
CA ASN A 27 24.48 16.45 -5.08
C ASN A 27 25.01 15.36 -4.13
N PRO A 28 25.88 15.70 -3.16
CA PRO A 28 26.32 14.78 -2.11
C PRO A 28 25.25 14.64 -1.02
N ALA A 29 25.32 13.56 -0.23
CA ALA A 29 24.61 13.48 1.03
C ALA A 29 25.29 14.39 2.06
N ASN A 30 24.54 15.32 2.67
CA ASN A 30 25.12 16.33 3.57
C ASN A 30 25.05 15.91 5.03
N SER A 31 23.91 15.36 5.47
CA SER A 31 23.69 14.85 6.82
C SER A 31 22.59 13.79 6.82
N VAL A 32 22.48 13.08 7.95
CA VAL A 32 21.35 12.21 8.25
C VAL A 32 20.27 13.05 8.88
N TRP A 33 19.03 12.86 8.47
CA TRP A 33 17.84 13.46 9.08
C TRP A 33 16.98 12.37 9.71
N PHE A 34 16.74 12.45 11.02
CA PHE A 34 15.83 11.57 11.74
C PHE A 34 14.46 12.24 11.84
N TRP A 35 13.43 11.56 11.41
CA TRP A 35 12.05 12.05 11.45
C TRP A 35 11.11 10.91 11.80
N GLY A 36 9.86 11.26 12.24
CA GLY A 36 8.88 10.26 12.60
C GLY A 36 9.25 9.45 13.84
N GLU A 37 10.04 10.04 14.75
CA GLU A 37 10.42 9.38 15.99
C GLU A 37 9.21 9.08 16.88
N GLY A 38 9.29 7.95 17.60
CA GLY A 38 8.24 7.51 18.50
C GLY A 38 8.68 6.30 19.30
N THR A 39 7.81 5.86 20.19
CA THR A 39 7.97 4.59 20.89
C THR A 39 7.35 3.46 20.07
N LYS A 40 7.85 2.22 20.27
CA LYS A 40 7.27 1.05 19.63
C LYS A 40 5.77 0.96 19.97
N PRO A 41 4.86 1.00 18.96
CA PRO A 41 3.44 0.86 19.23
C PRO A 41 3.10 -0.55 19.72
N LEU A 42 2.16 -0.64 20.65
CA LEU A 42 1.60 -1.90 21.13
C LEU A 42 0.31 -2.16 20.34
N LEU A 43 0.44 -2.87 19.23
CA LEU A 43 -0.71 -3.32 18.44
C LEU A 43 -1.20 -4.67 18.98
N ARG A 44 -2.51 -4.83 19.10
CA ARG A 44 -3.08 -6.15 19.35
C ARG A 44 -2.91 -7.00 18.09
N PRO A 45 -2.47 -8.28 18.24
CA PRO A 45 -2.33 -9.17 17.10
C PRO A 45 -3.64 -9.29 16.30
N PHE A 46 -3.53 -9.32 14.98
CA PHE A 46 -4.68 -9.42 14.07
C PHE A 46 -5.53 -10.65 14.36
N PHE A 47 -4.89 -11.78 14.66
CA PHE A 47 -5.58 -13.01 15.03
C PHE A 47 -6.40 -12.86 16.32
N GLU A 48 -5.91 -12.14 17.31
CA GLU A 48 -6.65 -11.89 18.55
C GLU A 48 -7.86 -10.97 18.34
N LEU A 49 -7.78 -10.07 17.35
CA LEU A 49 -8.87 -9.15 17.03
C LEU A 49 -9.97 -9.81 16.21
N TYR A 50 -9.59 -10.65 15.25
CA TYR A 50 -10.50 -11.12 14.20
C TYR A 50 -10.60 -12.64 14.07
N GLY A 51 -9.78 -13.42 14.78
CA GLY A 51 -9.71 -14.87 14.66
C GLY A 51 -9.22 -15.36 13.28
N LYS A 52 -8.53 -14.49 12.53
CA LYS A 52 -8.08 -14.73 11.16
C LYS A 52 -6.57 -14.69 11.07
N ARG A 53 -5.98 -15.62 10.31
CA ARG A 53 -4.56 -15.56 9.92
C ARG A 53 -4.43 -14.65 8.72
N GLY A 54 -3.40 -13.83 8.70
CA GLY A 54 -3.22 -12.90 7.61
C GLY A 54 -1.79 -12.64 7.24
N ALA A 55 -1.61 -12.09 6.04
CA ALA A 55 -0.32 -11.73 5.50
C ALA A 55 -0.33 -10.33 4.88
N VAL A 56 0.86 -9.77 4.69
CA VAL A 56 1.10 -8.48 4.03
C VAL A 56 2.06 -8.68 2.86
N ILE A 57 1.68 -8.14 1.72
CA ILE A 57 2.52 -8.00 0.53
C ILE A 57 2.76 -6.51 0.32
N SER A 58 3.98 -6.04 0.52
CA SER A 58 4.36 -4.65 0.33
C SER A 58 5.84 -4.52 -0.02
N ALA A 59 6.21 -3.49 -0.77
CA ALA A 59 7.60 -3.07 -0.95
C ALA A 59 8.03 -2.02 0.09
N VAL A 60 7.08 -1.49 0.87
CA VAL A 60 7.30 -0.39 1.83
C VAL A 60 7.56 -0.95 3.22
N ASP A 61 8.74 -0.65 3.76
CA ASP A 61 9.18 -1.18 5.06
C ASP A 61 8.28 -0.74 6.23
N LEU A 62 7.70 0.46 6.16
CA LEU A 62 6.73 0.93 7.15
C LEU A 62 5.50 0.00 7.22
N VAL A 63 4.94 -0.36 6.07
CA VAL A 63 3.76 -1.24 5.97
C VAL A 63 4.11 -2.66 6.45
N LYS A 64 5.28 -3.18 6.06
CA LYS A 64 5.79 -4.46 6.56
C LYS A 64 5.97 -4.43 8.08
N GLY A 65 6.55 -3.35 8.61
CA GLY A 65 6.74 -3.15 10.06
C GLY A 65 5.42 -3.16 10.83
N ILE A 66 4.39 -2.50 10.32
CA ILE A 66 3.04 -2.55 10.90
C ILE A 66 2.48 -3.98 10.85
N GLY A 67 2.65 -4.67 9.72
CA GLY A 67 2.26 -6.07 9.56
C GLY A 67 2.89 -6.98 10.62
N ILE A 68 4.20 -6.87 10.82
CA ILE A 68 4.95 -7.61 11.85
C ILE A 68 4.40 -7.32 13.25
N LEU A 69 4.18 -6.04 13.57
CA LEU A 69 3.64 -5.64 14.87
C LEU A 69 2.21 -6.12 15.10
N ALA A 70 1.44 -6.27 14.03
CA ALA A 70 0.09 -6.85 14.05
C ALA A 70 0.08 -8.39 14.01
N GLY A 71 1.24 -9.04 13.96
CA GLY A 71 1.36 -10.51 13.90
C GLY A 71 0.96 -11.12 12.56
N LEU A 72 1.06 -10.32 11.48
CA LEU A 72 0.83 -10.79 10.11
C LEU A 72 2.12 -11.35 9.50
N GLU A 73 1.99 -12.33 8.61
CA GLU A 73 3.08 -12.86 7.82
C GLU A 73 3.51 -11.84 6.76
N ILE A 74 4.82 -11.68 6.52
CA ILE A 74 5.33 -10.83 5.45
C ILE A 74 5.71 -11.70 4.25
N ILE A 75 5.09 -11.44 3.13
CA ILE A 75 5.34 -12.14 1.87
C ILE A 75 6.21 -11.27 0.97
N GLU A 76 7.42 -11.72 0.73
CA GLU A 76 8.34 -11.05 -0.20
C GLU A 76 8.03 -11.46 -1.64
N VAL A 77 8.09 -10.48 -2.54
CA VAL A 77 7.84 -10.68 -3.98
C VAL A 77 9.02 -10.12 -4.77
N ASP A 78 9.64 -10.96 -5.56
CA ASP A 78 10.76 -10.54 -6.41
C ASP A 78 10.34 -9.44 -7.40
N GLY A 79 11.13 -8.38 -7.46
CA GLY A 79 10.83 -7.22 -8.31
C GLY A 79 9.71 -6.32 -7.77
N ALA A 80 9.25 -6.53 -6.52
CA ALA A 80 8.35 -5.59 -5.87
C ALA A 80 9.10 -4.30 -5.49
N THR A 81 8.59 -3.18 -5.98
CA THR A 81 9.04 -1.83 -5.66
C THR A 81 7.86 -0.96 -5.21
N GLY A 82 8.11 0.25 -4.70
CA GLY A 82 7.10 1.27 -4.47
C GLY A 82 6.72 2.05 -5.74
N ASN A 83 7.41 1.84 -6.86
CA ASN A 83 7.27 2.63 -8.08
C ASN A 83 6.35 1.98 -9.13
N TRP A 84 6.10 2.72 -10.21
CA TRP A 84 5.25 2.33 -11.34
C TRP A 84 5.74 1.07 -12.09
N ASP A 85 7.02 0.70 -11.96
CA ASP A 85 7.65 -0.48 -12.55
C ASP A 85 7.64 -1.71 -11.64
N THR A 86 6.90 -1.67 -10.53
CA THR A 86 6.77 -2.78 -9.60
C THR A 86 6.20 -4.04 -10.27
N ASN A 87 6.54 -5.22 -9.73
CA ASN A 87 5.98 -6.48 -10.19
C ASN A 87 4.53 -6.67 -9.73
N PHE A 88 3.59 -6.01 -10.40
CA PHE A 88 2.15 -6.08 -10.12
C PHE A 88 1.61 -7.53 -10.19
N CYS A 89 1.96 -8.25 -11.26
CA CYS A 89 1.52 -9.64 -11.43
C CYS A 89 2.05 -10.55 -10.31
N GLY A 90 3.32 -10.41 -9.95
CA GLY A 90 3.92 -11.17 -8.86
C GLY A 90 3.25 -10.93 -7.51
N LYS A 91 2.84 -9.69 -7.22
CA LYS A 91 2.06 -9.37 -6.01
C LYS A 91 0.69 -10.06 -6.03
N ALA A 92 -0.01 -10.07 -7.18
CA ALA A 92 -1.28 -10.76 -7.33
C ALA A 92 -1.15 -12.28 -7.12
N ASP A 93 -0.17 -12.91 -7.79
CA ASP A 93 0.07 -14.36 -7.69
C ASP A 93 0.47 -14.76 -6.26
N ALA A 94 1.30 -13.96 -5.61
CA ALA A 94 1.68 -14.19 -4.22
C ALA A 94 0.46 -14.10 -3.28
N ALA A 95 -0.46 -13.15 -3.51
CA ALA A 95 -1.68 -13.03 -2.72
C ALA A 95 -2.56 -14.28 -2.83
N VAL A 96 -2.83 -14.74 -4.06
CA VAL A 96 -3.62 -15.96 -4.28
C VAL A 96 -2.96 -17.17 -3.67
N LYS A 97 -1.65 -17.35 -3.91
CA LYS A 97 -0.89 -18.47 -3.32
C LYS A 97 -0.96 -18.46 -1.80
N THR A 98 -0.87 -17.29 -1.18
CA THR A 98 -0.91 -17.14 0.28
C THR A 98 -2.28 -17.51 0.84
N LEU A 99 -3.37 -17.07 0.20
CA LEU A 99 -4.74 -17.44 0.57
C LEU A 99 -4.98 -18.95 0.42
N LEU A 100 -4.63 -19.53 -0.71
CA LEU A 100 -4.79 -20.97 -0.97
C LEU A 100 -3.92 -21.85 -0.05
N ASN A 101 -2.88 -21.31 0.55
CA ASN A 101 -2.01 -22.01 1.51
C ASN A 101 -2.45 -21.83 2.98
N GLY A 102 -3.68 -21.35 3.24
CA GLY A 102 -4.30 -21.36 4.56
C GLY A 102 -4.23 -20.06 5.34
N ASN A 103 -3.90 -18.93 4.69
CA ASN A 103 -4.17 -17.61 5.22
C ASN A 103 -5.61 -17.19 4.89
N ASP A 104 -6.30 -16.56 5.84
CA ASP A 104 -7.68 -16.08 5.67
C ASP A 104 -7.72 -14.67 5.09
N PHE A 105 -6.62 -13.92 5.15
CA PHE A 105 -6.53 -12.51 4.80
C PHE A 105 -5.17 -12.17 4.19
N VAL A 106 -5.17 -11.37 3.13
CA VAL A 106 -3.95 -10.80 2.55
C VAL A 106 -4.14 -9.31 2.29
N TYR A 107 -3.26 -8.49 2.85
CA TYR A 107 -3.16 -7.07 2.54
C TYR A 107 -2.14 -6.88 1.41
N VAL A 108 -2.61 -6.44 0.25
CA VAL A 108 -1.77 -6.21 -0.93
C VAL A 108 -1.59 -4.71 -1.13
N HIS A 109 -0.38 -4.21 -0.87
CA HIS A 109 -0.06 -2.79 -0.95
C HIS A 109 0.53 -2.40 -2.30
N MET A 110 -0.02 -1.36 -2.91
CA MET A 110 0.39 -0.79 -4.19
C MET A 110 0.69 0.70 -4.01
N GLU A 111 1.96 1.07 -3.83
CA GLU A 111 2.42 2.44 -3.61
C GLU A 111 2.47 3.28 -4.91
N ALA A 112 2.60 2.62 -6.05
CA ALA A 112 2.89 3.26 -7.32
C ALA A 112 1.99 4.45 -7.70
N PRO A 113 0.66 4.43 -7.50
CA PRO A 113 -0.19 5.58 -7.77
C PRO A 113 0.12 6.80 -6.89
N ASP A 114 0.54 6.56 -5.64
CA ASP A 114 0.93 7.60 -4.69
C ASP A 114 2.24 8.28 -5.12
N GLU A 115 3.29 7.51 -5.36
CA GLU A 115 4.58 8.01 -5.81
C GLU A 115 4.47 8.80 -7.12
N CYS A 116 3.65 8.34 -8.08
CA CYS A 116 3.37 9.10 -9.29
C CYS A 116 2.66 10.42 -8.99
N GLY A 117 1.79 10.44 -7.98
CA GLY A 117 1.14 11.66 -7.49
C GLY A 117 2.14 12.67 -6.94
N HIS A 118 3.08 12.24 -6.11
CA HIS A 118 4.16 13.07 -5.55
C HIS A 118 5.08 13.65 -6.64
N HIS A 119 5.39 12.87 -7.65
CA HIS A 119 6.19 13.33 -8.79
C HIS A 119 5.41 14.24 -9.76
N GLY A 120 4.09 14.21 -9.72
CA GLY A 120 3.22 14.92 -10.67
C GLY A 120 3.20 14.27 -12.05
N ASP A 121 3.46 12.97 -12.13
CA ASP A 121 3.52 12.19 -13.37
C ASP A 121 2.12 11.58 -13.66
N VAL A 122 1.37 12.27 -14.50
CA VAL A 122 -0.01 11.87 -14.85
C VAL A 122 -0.04 10.54 -15.57
N GLU A 123 0.82 10.35 -16.57
CA GLU A 123 0.81 9.15 -17.42
C GLU A 123 1.10 7.90 -16.60
N LYS A 124 2.14 7.95 -15.76
CA LYS A 124 2.47 6.81 -14.89
C LYS A 124 1.45 6.59 -13.78
N LYS A 125 0.79 7.64 -13.28
CA LYS A 125 -0.29 7.48 -12.32
C LYS A 125 -1.48 6.74 -12.92
N VAL A 126 -1.92 7.14 -14.12
CA VAL A 126 -3.00 6.44 -14.86
C VAL A 126 -2.59 4.98 -15.10
N TYR A 127 -1.40 4.76 -15.67
CA TYR A 127 -0.88 3.42 -15.87
C TYR A 127 -0.89 2.57 -14.58
N SER A 128 -0.43 3.14 -13.46
CA SER A 128 -0.39 2.42 -12.18
C SER A 128 -1.78 2.05 -11.67
N ILE A 129 -2.79 2.92 -11.86
CA ILE A 129 -4.19 2.63 -11.51
C ILE A 129 -4.75 1.52 -12.39
N GLU A 130 -4.48 1.54 -13.69
CA GLU A 130 -4.85 0.46 -14.62
C GLU A 130 -4.20 -0.88 -14.22
N GLN A 131 -2.95 -0.84 -13.74
CA GLN A 131 -2.29 -2.06 -13.22
C GLN A 131 -2.96 -2.57 -11.93
N VAL A 132 -3.42 -1.69 -11.04
CA VAL A 132 -4.16 -2.08 -9.83
C VAL A 132 -5.48 -2.77 -10.21
N ASP A 133 -6.20 -2.27 -11.21
CA ASP A 133 -7.39 -2.94 -11.77
C ASP A 133 -7.03 -4.34 -12.30
N GLY A 134 -5.95 -4.44 -13.07
CA GLY A 134 -5.42 -5.73 -13.55
C GLY A 134 -5.08 -6.71 -12.43
N VAL A 135 -4.52 -6.22 -11.32
CA VAL A 135 -4.24 -7.03 -10.11
C VAL A 135 -5.53 -7.53 -9.47
N ALA A 136 -6.52 -6.67 -9.29
CA ALA A 136 -7.82 -7.04 -8.74
C ALA A 136 -8.51 -8.11 -9.59
N LYS A 137 -8.52 -7.92 -10.91
CA LYS A 137 -9.03 -8.91 -11.86
C LYS A 137 -8.28 -10.25 -11.76
N ARG A 138 -6.94 -10.21 -11.76
CA ARG A 138 -6.10 -11.42 -11.70
C ARG A 138 -6.34 -12.24 -10.45
N ILE A 139 -6.44 -11.58 -9.28
CA ILE A 139 -6.75 -12.24 -8.01
C ILE A 139 -8.15 -12.86 -8.06
N SER A 140 -9.15 -12.10 -8.49
CA SER A 140 -10.53 -12.56 -8.61
C SER A 140 -10.66 -13.78 -9.54
N ASP A 141 -10.06 -13.72 -10.74
CA ASP A 141 -10.12 -14.81 -11.71
C ASP A 141 -9.45 -16.09 -11.18
N GLN A 142 -8.31 -15.98 -10.53
CA GLN A 142 -7.58 -17.13 -9.97
C GLN A 142 -8.32 -17.77 -8.79
N LEU A 143 -8.89 -16.98 -7.88
CA LEU A 143 -9.69 -17.50 -6.76
C LEU A 143 -10.96 -18.20 -7.25
N ARG A 144 -11.66 -17.61 -8.22
CA ARG A 144 -12.81 -18.26 -8.88
C ARG A 144 -12.42 -19.58 -9.57
N ALA A 145 -11.30 -19.61 -10.26
CA ALA A 145 -10.79 -20.83 -10.92
C ALA A 145 -10.41 -21.90 -9.90
N ALA A 146 -10.01 -21.51 -8.68
CA ALA A 146 -9.76 -22.44 -7.57
C ALA A 146 -11.04 -22.90 -6.87
N GLY A 147 -12.20 -22.33 -7.18
CA GLY A 147 -13.48 -22.66 -6.54
C GLY A 147 -13.66 -22.02 -5.15
N GLU A 148 -12.88 -20.95 -4.86
CA GLU A 148 -12.92 -20.28 -3.58
C GLU A 148 -13.91 -19.11 -3.58
N ASP A 149 -14.73 -19.03 -2.54
CA ASP A 149 -15.49 -17.84 -2.21
C ASP A 149 -14.57 -16.82 -1.54
N PHE A 150 -14.67 -15.56 -1.93
CA PHE A 150 -13.81 -14.50 -1.40
C PHE A 150 -14.56 -13.19 -1.20
N CYS A 151 -14.00 -12.38 -0.32
CA CYS A 151 -14.34 -10.97 -0.17
C CYS A 151 -13.14 -10.12 -0.62
N MET A 152 -13.38 -9.11 -1.44
CA MET A 152 -12.35 -8.18 -1.91
C MET A 152 -12.70 -6.76 -1.49
N LEU A 153 -11.74 -6.09 -0.85
CA LEU A 153 -11.83 -4.68 -0.49
C LEU A 153 -10.74 -3.92 -1.25
N ILE A 154 -11.14 -2.93 -2.03
CA ILE A 154 -10.23 -2.06 -2.79
C ILE A 154 -10.47 -0.62 -2.34
N LEU A 155 -9.41 0.07 -1.94
CA LEU A 155 -9.46 1.48 -1.58
C LEU A 155 -8.05 2.09 -1.61
N PRO A 156 -7.91 3.39 -1.90
CA PRO A 156 -6.72 4.14 -1.50
C PRO A 156 -6.79 4.44 0.01
N ASP A 157 -5.65 4.65 0.64
CA ASP A 157 -5.55 5.08 2.04
C ASP A 157 -5.77 6.60 2.18
N HIS A 158 -5.35 7.37 1.18
CA HIS A 158 -5.54 8.81 1.05
C HIS A 158 -5.43 9.25 -0.41
N PRO A 159 -5.93 10.43 -0.77
CA PRO A 159 -5.63 11.03 -2.06
C PRO A 159 -4.21 11.61 -2.10
N THR A 160 -3.55 11.50 -3.27
CA THR A 160 -2.31 12.21 -3.60
C THR A 160 -2.49 12.91 -4.94
N PRO A 161 -3.23 14.04 -4.96
CA PRO A 161 -3.56 14.72 -6.19
C PRO A 161 -2.33 15.26 -6.92
N ILE A 162 -2.26 15.07 -8.23
CA ILE A 162 -1.18 15.54 -9.10
C ILE A 162 -0.89 17.04 -8.89
N ALA A 163 -1.94 17.85 -8.77
CA ALA A 163 -1.80 19.30 -8.59
C ALA A 163 -1.20 19.71 -7.23
N ARG A 164 -1.33 18.84 -6.22
CA ARG A 164 -0.82 19.11 -4.86
C ARG A 164 0.54 18.49 -4.62
N LYS A 165 0.85 17.36 -5.27
CA LYS A 165 2.06 16.56 -5.07
C LYS A 165 2.29 16.16 -3.61
N THR A 166 1.23 16.04 -2.85
CA THR A 166 1.21 15.63 -1.45
C THR A 166 -0.17 15.12 -1.07
N HIS A 167 -0.25 14.45 0.05
CA HIS A 167 -1.51 13.89 0.56
C HIS A 167 -2.52 14.98 0.90
N THR A 168 -3.80 14.66 0.73
CA THR A 168 -4.93 15.48 1.19
C THR A 168 -5.85 14.65 2.09
N SER A 169 -6.77 15.33 2.77
CA SER A 169 -7.70 14.71 3.71
C SER A 169 -9.10 14.51 3.14
N ASP A 170 -9.24 14.59 1.82
CA ASP A 170 -10.52 14.36 1.16
C ASP A 170 -10.94 12.88 1.32
N PRO A 171 -12.25 12.59 1.34
CA PRO A 171 -12.75 11.22 1.35
C PRO A 171 -12.24 10.43 0.15
N VAL A 172 -12.01 9.14 0.35
CA VAL A 172 -11.59 8.21 -0.70
C VAL A 172 -12.70 7.21 -1.02
N PRO A 173 -12.82 6.77 -2.29
CA PRO A 173 -13.76 5.72 -2.64
C PRO A 173 -13.29 4.37 -2.08
N PHE A 174 -14.23 3.47 -1.78
CA PHE A 174 -13.93 2.08 -1.52
C PHE A 174 -14.91 1.15 -2.23
N LEU A 175 -14.44 -0.03 -2.60
CA LEU A 175 -15.25 -1.11 -3.17
C LEU A 175 -15.14 -2.31 -2.24
N LEU A 176 -16.28 -2.81 -1.80
CA LEU A 176 -16.42 -4.06 -1.05
C LEU A 176 -17.23 -5.04 -1.90
N TYR A 177 -16.60 -6.13 -2.33
CA TYR A 177 -17.18 -7.16 -3.18
C TYR A 177 -17.16 -8.52 -2.48
N ARG A 178 -18.23 -9.28 -2.60
CA ARG A 178 -18.35 -10.68 -2.13
C ARG A 178 -18.72 -11.58 -3.28
N SER A 179 -17.92 -12.59 -3.56
CA SER A 179 -18.12 -13.48 -4.71
C SER A 179 -19.39 -14.33 -4.63
N ASN A 180 -19.82 -14.66 -3.42
CA ASN A 180 -21.02 -15.47 -3.15
C ASN A 180 -22.28 -14.61 -2.87
N GLU A 181 -22.16 -13.29 -2.85
CA GLU A 181 -23.27 -12.38 -2.57
C GLU A 181 -23.10 -11.08 -3.38
N GLU A 182 -23.16 -11.18 -4.71
CA GLU A 182 -23.00 -10.03 -5.59
C GLU A 182 -24.18 -9.05 -5.42
N ARG A 183 -23.85 -7.83 -5.00
CA ARG A 183 -24.82 -6.74 -4.84
C ARG A 183 -24.31 -5.49 -5.54
N GLY A 184 -25.02 -5.05 -6.57
CA GLY A 184 -24.79 -3.74 -7.18
C GLY A 184 -25.43 -2.63 -6.34
N ASN A 185 -24.76 -1.50 -6.23
CA ASN A 185 -25.27 -0.28 -5.60
C ASN A 185 -25.65 0.80 -6.63
N GLY A 186 -25.58 0.48 -7.92
CA GLY A 186 -25.86 1.40 -9.03
C GLY A 186 -24.69 2.28 -9.46
N ALA A 187 -23.54 2.22 -8.80
CA ALA A 187 -22.33 2.90 -9.27
C ALA A 187 -21.72 2.13 -10.46
N GLU A 188 -21.45 2.84 -11.55
CA GLU A 188 -20.90 2.26 -12.78
C GLU A 188 -19.37 2.35 -12.82
N LEU A 189 -18.76 3.30 -12.09
CA LEU A 189 -17.34 3.54 -12.05
C LEU A 189 -16.81 3.60 -10.60
N PHE A 190 -15.56 3.24 -10.43
CA PHE A 190 -14.83 3.34 -9.17
C PHE A 190 -14.03 4.65 -9.13
N ASP A 191 -14.70 5.72 -8.73
CA ASP A 191 -14.14 7.05 -8.53
C ASP A 191 -14.87 7.81 -7.43
N GLU A 192 -14.36 8.97 -7.03
CA GLU A 192 -14.91 9.79 -5.96
C GLU A 192 -16.32 10.31 -6.28
N ALA A 193 -16.59 10.67 -7.54
CA ALA A 193 -17.87 11.23 -7.96
C ALA A 193 -18.99 10.19 -7.92
N HIS A 194 -18.74 8.98 -8.42
CA HIS A 194 -19.69 7.87 -8.38
C HIS A 194 -19.86 7.32 -6.96
N ALA A 195 -18.78 7.21 -6.19
CA ALA A 195 -18.85 6.81 -4.79
C ALA A 195 -19.73 7.77 -3.96
N ALA A 196 -19.61 9.07 -4.16
CA ALA A 196 -20.44 10.07 -3.48
C ALA A 196 -21.94 9.93 -3.79
N GLN A 197 -22.31 9.46 -4.98
CA GLN A 197 -23.70 9.25 -5.38
C GLN A 197 -24.36 8.06 -4.69
N THR A 198 -23.59 7.12 -4.16
CA THR A 198 -24.14 5.94 -3.44
C THR A 198 -24.75 6.29 -2.09
N ASN A 199 -24.47 7.48 -1.55
CA ASN A 199 -24.81 7.89 -0.19
C ASN A 199 -24.25 6.96 0.92
N LEU A 200 -23.33 6.07 0.58
CA LEU A 200 -22.60 5.25 1.54
C LEU A 200 -21.35 5.99 2.01
N PHE A 201 -21.35 6.40 3.26
CA PHE A 201 -20.23 7.12 3.87
C PHE A 201 -19.85 6.51 5.21
N LEU A 202 -18.57 6.17 5.35
CA LEU A 202 -17.99 5.71 6.60
C LEU A 202 -17.07 6.80 7.18
N PRO A 203 -17.47 7.47 8.25
CA PRO A 203 -16.67 8.56 8.84
C PRO A 203 -15.39 8.06 9.54
N ARG A 204 -15.29 6.76 9.80
CA ARG A 204 -14.16 6.14 10.50
C ARG A 204 -13.69 4.91 9.73
N ALA A 205 -12.65 5.09 8.91
CA ALA A 205 -12.09 4.02 8.06
C ALA A 205 -11.66 2.77 8.85
N CYS A 206 -11.25 2.92 10.12
CA CYS A 206 -10.89 1.77 10.98
C CYS A 206 -12.05 0.80 11.24
N GLU A 207 -13.30 1.20 11.02
CA GLU A 207 -14.49 0.34 11.15
C GLU A 207 -14.68 -0.56 9.93
N LEU A 208 -14.09 -0.20 8.80
CA LEU A 208 -14.24 -0.92 7.53
C LEU A 208 -13.68 -2.35 7.61
N MET A 209 -12.58 -2.57 8.32
CA MET A 209 -12.00 -3.90 8.51
C MET A 209 -13.00 -4.87 9.17
N GLY A 210 -13.75 -4.42 10.17
CA GLY A 210 -14.79 -5.23 10.80
C GLY A 210 -15.97 -5.57 9.89
N ALA A 211 -16.30 -4.73 8.92
CA ALA A 211 -17.31 -5.01 7.91
C ALA A 211 -16.78 -5.96 6.82
N PHE A 212 -15.52 -5.83 6.46
CA PHE A 212 -14.85 -6.66 5.45
C PHE A 212 -14.70 -8.12 5.90
N LEU A 213 -14.32 -8.37 7.16
CA LEU A 213 -14.00 -9.70 7.70
C LEU A 213 -15.22 -10.48 8.22
N ARG A 214 -16.41 -9.90 8.16
CA ARG A 214 -17.67 -10.59 8.48
C ARG A 214 -18.13 -11.41 7.29
#